data_55733021fdfd60fa00dc369a4f235887
#
_entry.id   55733021fdfd60fa00dc369a4f235887
#
_cell.length_a   1.000
_cell.length_b   1.000
_cell.length_c   1.000
_cell.angle_alpha   90.00
_cell.angle_beta   90.00
_cell.angle_gamma   90.00
#
_symmetry.space_group_name_H-M   'P 1'
#
loop_
_entity.id
_entity.type
_entity.pdbx_description
1 polymer ?
#
loop_
_entity_poly.entity_id
_entity_poly.type
_entity_poly.pdbx_seq_one_letter_code
_entity_poly.pdbx_strand_id
1 'polypeptide(L)'
;MLQKDGDIDEDVSHRIKVGWLKWRQASGVLCDKRVPQKLKGKFYRTAIRPAMLYGAECWPTKRRHVQQLGVAEMRMLRWACGHTRKDRIRNDVIRERVRVAPIEEKLVQHRLRWFGHIQRRPSEAPVHIGRLRRADNVKRGRGRPNLTWEESVKRDLKDWAINKDLALDRGAWKLAIHVPEP
;
A
#
# COMPACT_ATOMS: atom_id res chain seq x y z
N MET A 1 6.65 9.17 -10.69
CA MET A 1 6.04 10.21 -11.56
C MET A 1 4.55 9.98 -11.61
N LEU A 2 3.72 10.98 -11.35
CA LEU A 2 2.30 10.88 -11.61
C LEU A 2 2.10 11.18 -13.11
N GLN A 3 1.43 10.28 -13.82
CA GLN A 3 1.08 10.51 -15.22
C GLN A 3 0.09 11.68 -15.34
N LYS A 4 0.16 12.46 -16.44
CA LYS A 4 -0.71 13.62 -16.68
C LYS A 4 -2.20 13.30 -16.69
N ASP A 5 -2.57 12.05 -17.00
CA ASP A 5 -3.94 11.53 -17.03
C ASP A 5 -4.43 10.97 -15.68
N GLY A 6 -3.57 10.96 -14.65
CA GLY A 6 -3.89 10.43 -13.32
C GLY A 6 -3.98 8.90 -13.25
N ASP A 7 -3.58 8.17 -14.28
CA ASP A 7 -3.45 6.71 -14.21
C ASP A 7 -2.14 6.33 -13.50
N ILE A 8 -2.20 5.28 -12.67
CA ILE A 8 -1.07 4.80 -11.85
C ILE A 8 -0.62 3.39 -12.26
N ASP A 9 -1.06 2.88 -13.39
CA ASP A 9 -0.77 1.51 -13.83
C ASP A 9 0.73 1.28 -14.01
N GLU A 10 1.42 2.23 -14.62
CA GLU A 10 2.87 2.17 -14.80
C GLU A 10 3.61 2.34 -13.49
N ASP A 11 3.16 3.24 -12.60
CA ASP A 11 3.76 3.42 -11.28
C ASP A 11 3.68 2.13 -10.45
N VAL A 12 2.51 1.48 -10.39
CA VAL A 12 2.34 0.20 -9.70
C VAL A 12 3.26 -0.87 -10.28
N SER A 13 3.31 -0.98 -11.61
CA SER A 13 4.18 -1.93 -12.30
C SER A 13 5.66 -1.66 -12.02
N HIS A 14 6.06 -0.39 -12.02
CA HIS A 14 7.42 0.03 -11.68
C HIS A 14 7.77 -0.34 -10.23
N ARG A 15 6.89 -0.04 -9.25
CA ARG A 15 7.12 -0.38 -7.84
C ARG A 15 7.24 -1.88 -7.60
N ILE A 16 6.44 -2.67 -8.29
CA ILE A 16 6.57 -4.14 -8.24
C ILE A 16 7.93 -4.57 -8.79
N LYS A 17 8.39 -3.99 -9.91
CA LYS A 17 9.73 -4.28 -10.46
C LYS A 17 10.85 -3.90 -9.49
N VAL A 18 10.75 -2.74 -8.82
CA VAL A 18 11.71 -2.32 -7.78
C VAL A 18 11.70 -3.28 -6.60
N GLY A 19 10.53 -3.73 -6.15
CA GLY A 19 10.41 -4.76 -5.12
C GLY A 19 11.13 -6.05 -5.50
N TRP A 20 10.95 -6.53 -6.73
CA TRP A 20 11.65 -7.70 -7.26
C TRP A 20 13.15 -7.49 -7.40
N LEU A 21 13.60 -6.29 -7.73
CA LEU A 21 15.03 -5.96 -7.77
C LEU A 21 15.65 -6.11 -6.38
N LYS A 22 15.03 -5.50 -5.36
CA LYS A 22 15.45 -5.64 -3.95
C LYS A 22 15.42 -7.08 -3.47
N TRP A 23 14.40 -7.85 -3.84
CA TRP A 23 14.29 -9.26 -3.55
C TRP A 23 15.48 -10.04 -4.13
N ARG A 24 15.79 -9.85 -5.42
CA ARG A 24 16.89 -10.54 -6.10
C ARG A 24 18.25 -10.25 -5.46
N GLN A 25 18.49 -9.00 -5.08
CA GLN A 25 19.72 -8.61 -4.39
C GLN A 25 19.92 -9.35 -3.05
N ALA A 26 18.83 -9.74 -2.40
CA ALA A 26 18.85 -10.41 -1.10
C ALA A 26 18.50 -11.91 -1.19
N SER A 27 18.34 -12.47 -2.39
CA SER A 27 17.87 -13.86 -2.58
C SER A 27 18.75 -14.91 -1.91
N GLY A 28 20.07 -14.69 -1.85
CA GLY A 28 21.01 -15.56 -1.16
C GLY A 28 20.68 -15.76 0.32
N VAL A 29 20.15 -14.72 0.99
CA VAL A 29 19.73 -14.78 2.39
C VAL A 29 18.27 -15.22 2.49
N LEU A 30 17.40 -14.63 1.67
CA LEU A 30 15.96 -14.86 1.73
C LEU A 30 15.55 -16.29 1.34
N CYS A 31 16.31 -16.94 0.45
CA CYS A 31 16.07 -18.32 0.03
C CYS A 31 16.88 -19.35 0.81
N ASP A 32 17.83 -18.94 1.64
CA ASP A 32 18.62 -19.88 2.48
C ASP A 32 17.72 -20.52 3.54
N LYS A 33 17.67 -21.85 3.57
CA LYS A 33 16.87 -22.62 4.53
C LYS A 33 17.33 -22.48 5.98
N ARG A 34 18.59 -22.11 6.21
CA ARG A 34 19.18 -21.90 7.56
C ARG A 34 18.72 -20.61 8.20
N VAL A 35 18.28 -19.62 7.41
CA VAL A 35 17.82 -18.34 7.94
C VAL A 35 16.39 -18.46 8.48
N PRO A 36 16.12 -18.08 9.74
CA PRO A 36 14.78 -18.15 10.33
C PRO A 36 13.75 -17.35 9.55
N GLN A 37 12.55 -17.91 9.36
CA GLN A 37 11.47 -17.28 8.57
C GLN A 37 11.08 -15.90 9.12
N LYS A 38 11.06 -15.73 10.44
CA LYS A 38 10.80 -14.44 11.11
C LYS A 38 11.79 -13.34 10.68
N LEU A 39 13.07 -13.70 10.50
CA LEU A 39 14.11 -12.77 10.06
C LEU A 39 13.93 -12.40 8.59
N LYS A 40 13.57 -13.36 7.75
CA LYS A 40 13.21 -13.12 6.34
C LYS A 40 12.02 -12.16 6.22
N GLY A 41 11.00 -12.35 7.04
CA GLY A 41 9.86 -11.43 7.11
C GLY A 41 10.24 -10.04 7.61
N LYS A 42 11.13 -9.94 8.61
CA LYS A 42 11.67 -8.64 9.06
C LYS A 42 12.38 -7.93 7.90
N PHE A 43 13.21 -8.62 7.15
CA PHE A 43 13.88 -8.05 5.99
C PHE A 43 12.88 -7.58 4.93
N TYR A 44 11.85 -8.39 4.62
CA TYR A 44 10.79 -7.98 3.69
C TYR A 44 10.12 -6.68 4.15
N ARG A 45 9.72 -6.58 5.42
CA ARG A 45 9.05 -5.41 6.00
C ARG A 45 9.89 -4.14 5.98
N THR A 46 11.21 -4.27 6.15
CA THR A 46 12.11 -3.12 6.29
C THR A 46 12.75 -2.67 4.97
N ALA A 47 12.94 -3.57 4.02
CA ALA A 47 13.68 -3.27 2.79
C ALA A 47 12.83 -3.37 1.51
N ILE A 48 11.97 -4.40 1.39
CA ILE A 48 11.27 -4.68 0.14
C ILE A 48 9.91 -3.97 0.10
N ARG A 49 9.07 -4.17 1.12
CA ARG A 49 7.73 -3.58 1.18
C ARG A 49 7.76 -2.04 1.11
N PRO A 50 8.67 -1.31 1.80
CA PRO A 50 8.76 0.14 1.65
C PRO A 50 9.11 0.58 0.23
N ALA A 51 9.94 -0.17 -0.49
CA ALA A 51 10.26 0.12 -1.88
C ALA A 51 9.05 -0.07 -2.81
N MET A 52 8.20 -1.07 -2.54
CA MET A 52 6.95 -1.31 -3.27
C MET A 52 5.88 -0.24 -2.97
N LEU A 53 5.82 0.26 -1.74
CA LEU A 53 4.82 1.23 -1.28
C LEU A 53 5.30 2.69 -1.31
N TYR A 54 6.47 2.96 -1.86
CA TYR A 54 6.99 4.33 -1.91
C TYR A 54 6.10 5.21 -2.79
N GLY A 55 5.57 6.31 -2.21
CA GLY A 55 4.66 7.23 -2.88
C GLY A 55 3.22 6.71 -3.01
N ALA A 56 2.92 5.51 -2.49
CA ALA A 56 1.61 4.87 -2.62
C ALA A 56 0.51 5.56 -1.80
N GLU A 57 0.88 6.41 -0.85
CA GLU A 57 -0.05 7.22 -0.06
C GLU A 57 -0.89 8.18 -0.88
N CYS A 58 -0.39 8.61 -2.05
CA CYS A 58 -1.08 9.52 -2.97
C CYS A 58 -1.84 8.81 -4.09
N TRP A 59 -1.82 7.47 -4.14
CA TRP A 59 -2.40 6.74 -5.27
C TRP A 59 -3.92 6.59 -5.19
N PRO A 60 -4.66 6.89 -6.28
CA PRO A 60 -6.06 6.50 -6.45
C PRO A 60 -6.13 5.02 -6.84
N THR A 61 -5.99 4.10 -5.87
CA THR A 61 -5.83 2.67 -6.14
C THR A 61 -7.15 2.00 -6.55
N LYS A 62 -7.14 1.37 -7.73
CA LYS A 62 -8.19 0.46 -8.20
C LYS A 62 -7.97 -0.94 -7.58
N ARG A 63 -9.02 -1.78 -7.52
CA ARG A 63 -8.90 -3.16 -7.02
C ARG A 63 -7.80 -3.96 -7.72
N ARG A 64 -7.63 -3.79 -9.04
CA ARG A 64 -6.58 -4.48 -9.81
C ARG A 64 -5.17 -4.15 -9.31
N HIS A 65 -4.90 -2.90 -8.90
CA HIS A 65 -3.59 -2.49 -8.39
C HIS A 65 -3.27 -3.16 -7.06
N VAL A 66 -4.24 -3.19 -6.16
CA VAL A 66 -4.14 -3.88 -4.87
C VAL A 66 -3.86 -5.37 -5.09
N GLN A 67 -4.60 -5.99 -6.00
CA GLN A 67 -4.40 -7.40 -6.35
C GLN A 67 -3.00 -7.66 -6.95
N GLN A 68 -2.50 -6.80 -7.83
CA GLN A 68 -1.16 -6.94 -8.41
C GLN A 68 -0.07 -6.89 -7.34
N LEU A 69 -0.16 -5.93 -6.41
CA LEU A 69 0.75 -5.82 -5.26
C LEU A 69 0.68 -7.07 -4.38
N GLY A 70 -0.51 -7.52 -4.02
CA GLY A 70 -0.72 -8.72 -3.20
C GLY A 70 -0.20 -10.00 -3.87
N VAL A 71 -0.38 -10.16 -5.18
CA VAL A 71 0.18 -11.29 -5.93
C VAL A 71 1.72 -11.25 -5.93
N ALA A 72 2.32 -10.08 -6.12
CA ALA A 72 3.78 -9.93 -6.08
C ALA A 72 4.33 -10.24 -4.67
N GLU A 73 3.69 -9.69 -3.62
CA GLU A 73 4.01 -10.00 -2.23
C GLU A 73 3.98 -11.51 -1.97
N MET A 74 2.86 -12.16 -2.27
CA MET A 74 2.69 -13.58 -1.96
C MET A 74 3.67 -14.49 -2.71
N ARG A 75 4.08 -14.11 -3.92
CA ARG A 75 5.15 -14.84 -4.62
C ARG A 75 6.47 -14.75 -3.87
N MET A 76 6.84 -13.55 -3.41
CA MET A 76 8.08 -13.33 -2.63
C MET A 76 8.05 -14.10 -1.32
N LEU A 77 6.96 -13.98 -0.55
CA LEU A 77 6.84 -14.63 0.76
C LEU A 77 6.82 -16.17 0.66
N ARG A 78 6.15 -16.73 -0.37
CA ARG A 78 6.18 -18.17 -0.62
C ARG A 78 7.60 -18.67 -0.90
N TRP A 79 8.35 -17.97 -1.75
CA TRP A 79 9.74 -18.34 -2.01
C TRP A 79 10.62 -18.24 -0.77
N ALA A 80 10.44 -17.23 0.07
CA ALA A 80 11.13 -17.12 1.35
C ALA A 80 10.86 -18.32 2.26
N CYS A 81 9.65 -18.88 2.22
CA CYS A 81 9.26 -20.07 2.96
C CYS A 81 9.66 -21.39 2.28
N GLY A 82 10.23 -21.34 1.06
CA GLY A 82 10.53 -22.53 0.27
C GLY A 82 9.30 -23.22 -0.33
N HIS A 83 8.20 -22.47 -0.50
CA HIS A 83 6.94 -22.99 -1.06
C HIS A 83 6.65 -22.43 -2.44
N THR A 84 5.98 -23.25 -3.24
CA THR A 84 5.47 -22.91 -4.56
C THR A 84 3.94 -22.76 -4.54
N ARG A 85 3.36 -22.38 -5.67
CA ARG A 85 1.88 -22.36 -5.81
C ARG A 85 1.27 -23.76 -5.80
N LYS A 86 2.04 -24.79 -6.14
CA LYS A 86 1.59 -26.19 -6.17
C LYS A 86 1.30 -26.74 -4.77
N ASP A 87 1.98 -26.20 -3.74
CA ASP A 87 1.87 -26.68 -2.36
C ASP A 87 0.50 -26.34 -1.71
N ARG A 88 -0.35 -25.56 -2.39
CA ARG A 88 -1.73 -25.21 -1.95
C ARG A 88 -1.85 -24.72 -0.51
N ILE A 89 -0.79 -24.14 0.06
CA ILE A 89 -0.80 -23.55 1.40
C ILE A 89 -1.55 -22.22 1.35
N ARG A 90 -2.43 -21.97 2.33
CA ARG A 90 -3.17 -20.69 2.42
C ARG A 90 -2.23 -19.51 2.63
N ASN A 91 -2.59 -18.34 2.10
CA ASN A 91 -1.78 -17.13 2.21
C ASN A 91 -1.60 -16.69 3.68
N ASP A 92 -2.63 -16.85 4.50
CA ASP A 92 -2.60 -16.47 5.91
C ASP A 92 -1.54 -17.26 6.67
N VAL A 93 -1.44 -18.57 6.42
CA VAL A 93 -0.41 -19.43 7.02
C VAL A 93 1.00 -18.99 6.62
N ILE A 94 1.19 -18.57 5.36
CA ILE A 94 2.50 -18.05 4.92
C ILE A 94 2.83 -16.74 5.64
N ARG A 95 1.87 -15.79 5.72
CA ARG A 95 2.05 -14.51 6.39
C ARG A 95 2.36 -14.67 7.89
N GLU A 96 1.65 -15.55 8.56
CA GLU A 96 1.88 -15.87 9.97
C GLU A 96 3.29 -16.41 10.22
N ARG A 97 3.77 -17.35 9.38
CA ARG A 97 5.13 -17.91 9.49
C ARG A 97 6.23 -16.87 9.38
N VAL A 98 6.09 -15.92 8.43
CA VAL A 98 7.06 -14.84 8.23
C VAL A 98 6.76 -13.59 9.05
N ARG A 99 5.62 -13.55 9.74
CA ARG A 99 5.13 -12.39 10.52
C ARG A 99 5.02 -11.13 9.67
N VAL A 100 4.23 -11.21 8.62
CA VAL A 100 4.02 -10.10 7.66
C VAL A 100 2.54 -9.85 7.47
N ALA A 101 2.08 -8.66 7.86
CA ALA A 101 0.73 -8.20 7.58
C ALA A 101 0.52 -7.98 6.07
N PRO A 102 -0.72 -8.13 5.55
CA PRO A 102 -1.03 -7.94 4.14
C PRO A 102 -0.59 -6.58 3.61
N ILE A 103 0.02 -6.56 2.43
CA ILE A 103 0.47 -5.29 1.79
C ILE A 103 -0.70 -4.36 1.50
N GLU A 104 -1.88 -4.89 1.21
CA GLU A 104 -3.13 -4.15 1.00
C GLU A 104 -3.54 -3.34 2.24
N GLU A 105 -3.46 -3.93 3.44
CA GLU A 105 -3.76 -3.22 4.69
C GLU A 105 -2.71 -2.14 4.97
N LYS A 106 -1.43 -2.43 4.70
CA LYS A 106 -0.36 -1.45 4.84
C LYS A 106 -0.49 -0.30 3.84
N LEU A 107 -0.98 -0.56 2.63
CA LEU A 107 -1.29 0.46 1.64
C LEU A 107 -2.39 1.41 2.16
N VAL A 108 -3.48 0.86 2.70
CA VAL A 108 -4.55 1.64 3.33
C VAL A 108 -4.01 2.44 4.52
N GLN A 109 -3.23 1.80 5.40
CA GLN A 109 -2.59 2.48 6.54
C GLN A 109 -1.74 3.68 6.10
N HIS A 110 -0.94 3.55 5.03
CA HIS A 110 -0.12 4.64 4.49
C HIS A 110 -0.99 5.78 3.99
N ARG A 111 -2.05 5.49 3.22
CA ARG A 111 -2.98 6.48 2.69
C ARG A 111 -3.72 7.23 3.80
N LEU A 112 -4.24 6.52 4.78
CA LEU A 112 -4.93 7.12 5.92
C LEU A 112 -3.97 7.92 6.81
N ARG A 113 -2.71 7.50 6.96
CA ARG A 113 -1.68 8.28 7.65
C ARG A 113 -1.46 9.62 6.96
N TRP A 114 -1.32 9.61 5.64
CA TRP A 114 -1.18 10.82 4.83
C TRP A 114 -2.43 11.71 4.91
N PHE A 115 -3.61 11.11 4.81
CA PHE A 115 -4.88 11.82 4.99
C PHE A 115 -4.93 12.55 6.34
N GLY A 116 -4.62 11.88 7.46
CA GLY A 116 -4.57 12.52 8.77
C GLY A 116 -3.54 13.64 8.86
N HIS A 117 -2.39 13.49 8.16
CA HIS A 117 -1.41 14.57 8.05
C HIS A 117 -2.00 15.79 7.35
N ILE A 118 -2.69 15.62 6.24
CA ILE A 118 -3.35 16.71 5.50
C ILE A 118 -4.41 17.39 6.37
N GLN A 119 -5.28 16.61 7.05
CA GLN A 119 -6.37 17.19 7.85
C GLN A 119 -5.88 18.11 8.99
N ARG A 120 -4.71 17.84 9.54
CA ARG A 120 -4.12 18.64 10.63
C ARG A 120 -3.29 19.85 10.16
N ARG A 121 -3.13 20.04 8.84
CA ARG A 121 -2.42 21.21 8.31
C ARG A 121 -3.37 22.40 8.19
N PRO A 122 -2.88 23.64 8.37
CA PRO A 122 -3.66 24.85 8.10
C PRO A 122 -4.23 24.85 6.68
N SER A 123 -5.37 25.49 6.48
CA SER A 123 -6.06 25.56 5.19
C SER A 123 -5.20 26.14 4.06
N GLU A 124 -4.28 27.05 4.42
CA GLU A 124 -3.38 27.75 3.49
C GLU A 124 -2.15 26.89 3.10
N ALA A 125 -1.96 25.74 3.74
CA ALA A 125 -0.79 24.90 3.47
C ALA A 125 -0.79 24.40 2.01
N PRO A 126 0.38 24.39 1.34
CA PRO A 126 0.49 23.96 -0.06
C PRO A 126 -0.06 22.54 -0.33
N VAL A 127 -0.09 21.70 0.68
CA VAL A 127 -0.66 20.33 0.58
C VAL A 127 -2.15 20.33 0.25
N HIS A 128 -2.89 21.40 0.56
CA HIS A 128 -4.30 21.56 0.20
C HIS A 128 -4.47 22.05 -1.23
N ILE A 129 -3.51 22.82 -1.76
CA ILE A 129 -3.51 23.31 -3.16
C ILE A 129 -3.24 22.15 -4.12
N GLY A 130 -2.36 21.23 -3.75
CA GLY A 130 -2.03 20.04 -4.53
C GLY A 130 -3.15 18.98 -4.60
N ARG A 131 -4.26 19.16 -3.90
CA ARG A 131 -5.47 18.38 -4.15
C ARG A 131 -5.92 18.70 -5.56
N LEU A 132 -5.92 17.71 -6.41
CA LEU A 132 -6.49 17.78 -7.76
C LEU A 132 -8.02 17.98 -7.66
N ARG A 133 -8.42 19.15 -7.16
CA ARG A 133 -9.79 19.61 -7.35
C ARG A 133 -9.94 19.87 -8.83
N ARG A 134 -10.88 19.19 -9.43
CA ARG A 134 -11.29 19.53 -10.78
C ARG A 134 -11.72 21.01 -10.75
N ALA A 135 -11.22 21.83 -11.67
CA ALA A 135 -11.70 23.19 -11.81
C ALA A 135 -13.22 23.15 -11.99
N ASP A 136 -13.95 24.00 -11.27
CA ASP A 136 -15.42 23.97 -11.19
C ASP A 136 -16.12 24.07 -12.56
N ASN A 137 -15.42 24.57 -13.59
CA ASN A 137 -15.92 24.79 -14.94
C ASN A 137 -15.57 23.68 -15.95
N VAL A 138 -14.88 22.60 -15.54
CA VAL A 138 -14.52 21.53 -16.47
C VAL A 138 -15.64 20.49 -16.52
N LYS A 139 -16.39 20.46 -17.64
CA LYS A 139 -17.41 19.43 -17.91
C LYS A 139 -16.78 18.04 -17.86
N ARG A 140 -17.45 17.09 -17.20
CA ARG A 140 -17.04 15.68 -17.19
C ARG A 140 -17.08 15.13 -18.61
N GLY A 141 -15.99 14.48 -19.04
CA GLY A 141 -15.96 13.75 -20.30
C GLY A 141 -16.99 12.62 -20.31
N ARG A 142 -17.34 12.12 -21.51
CA ARG A 142 -18.23 10.97 -21.68
C ARG A 142 -17.55 9.71 -21.11
N GLY A 143 -18.29 8.96 -20.30
CA GLY A 143 -17.81 7.69 -19.73
C GLY A 143 -17.75 7.68 -18.20
N ARG A 144 -17.28 6.56 -17.64
CA ARG A 144 -17.12 6.40 -16.18
C ARG A 144 -16.03 7.33 -15.65
N PRO A 145 -16.29 8.15 -14.62
CA PRO A 145 -15.27 9.02 -14.03
C PRO A 145 -14.07 8.22 -13.53
N ASN A 146 -12.86 8.76 -13.70
CA ASN A 146 -11.68 8.20 -13.12
C ASN A 146 -11.76 8.24 -11.58
N LEU A 147 -11.28 7.18 -10.92
CA LEU A 147 -11.20 7.13 -9.47
C LEU A 147 -10.25 8.20 -8.97
N THR A 148 -10.68 8.99 -7.99
CA THR A 148 -9.85 10.01 -7.36
C THR A 148 -9.23 9.48 -6.06
N TRP A 149 -8.18 10.15 -5.58
CA TRP A 149 -7.57 9.83 -4.29
C TRP A 149 -8.57 10.01 -3.13
N GLU A 150 -9.38 11.07 -3.17
CA GLU A 150 -10.41 11.32 -2.14
C GLU A 150 -11.47 10.22 -2.09
N GLU A 151 -11.90 9.70 -3.25
CA GLU A 151 -12.82 8.56 -3.29
C GLU A 151 -12.19 7.29 -2.73
N SER A 152 -10.88 7.09 -2.95
CA SER A 152 -10.14 5.98 -2.35
C SER A 152 -10.09 6.11 -0.82
N VAL A 153 -9.81 7.31 -0.29
CA VAL A 153 -9.83 7.59 1.15
C VAL A 153 -11.22 7.38 1.75
N LYS A 154 -12.28 7.90 1.10
CA LYS A 154 -13.67 7.70 1.57
C LYS A 154 -14.05 6.23 1.66
N ARG A 155 -13.63 5.43 0.68
CA ARG A 155 -13.83 3.98 0.69
C ARG A 155 -13.09 3.33 1.85
N ASP A 156 -11.80 3.65 2.03
CA ASP A 156 -10.97 3.08 3.08
C ASP A 156 -11.51 3.41 4.48
N LEU A 157 -11.96 4.66 4.71
CA LEU A 157 -12.61 5.07 5.96
C LEU A 157 -13.88 4.28 6.24
N LYS A 158 -14.70 4.05 5.19
CA LYS A 158 -15.92 3.25 5.29
C LYS A 158 -15.61 1.78 5.61
N ASP A 159 -14.67 1.20 4.88
CA ASP A 159 -14.31 -0.22 5.00
C ASP A 159 -13.69 -0.52 6.39
N TRP A 160 -12.98 0.45 6.96
CA TRP A 160 -12.39 0.35 8.30
C TRP A 160 -13.27 0.91 9.42
N ALA A 161 -14.48 1.39 9.11
CA ALA A 161 -15.43 2.00 10.05
C ALA A 161 -14.79 3.13 10.90
N ILE A 162 -13.91 3.95 10.29
CA ILE A 162 -13.22 5.05 10.96
C ILE A 162 -13.92 6.39 10.66
N ASN A 163 -14.23 7.16 11.72
CA ASN A 163 -14.76 8.52 11.55
C ASN A 163 -13.64 9.46 11.05
N LYS A 164 -13.95 10.24 10.02
CA LYS A 164 -13.05 11.23 9.43
C LYS A 164 -12.54 12.26 10.47
N ASP A 165 -13.40 12.70 11.40
CA ASP A 165 -13.08 13.74 12.37
C ASP A 165 -12.02 13.30 13.38
N LEU A 166 -11.87 11.98 13.57
CA LEU A 166 -10.80 11.41 14.39
C LEU A 166 -9.40 11.77 13.87
N ALA A 167 -9.29 12.16 12.59
CA ALA A 167 -8.02 12.58 11.99
C ALA A 167 -7.41 13.83 12.64
N LEU A 168 -8.21 14.64 13.34
CA LEU A 168 -7.75 15.83 14.06
C LEU A 168 -6.98 15.45 15.33
N ASP A 169 -7.37 14.38 16.02
CA ASP A 169 -6.61 13.83 17.13
C ASP A 169 -5.52 12.87 16.59
N ARG A 170 -4.27 13.32 16.65
CA ARG A 170 -3.13 12.54 16.14
C ARG A 170 -2.94 11.21 16.89
N GLY A 171 -3.21 11.19 18.20
CA GLY A 171 -3.01 10.01 19.04
C GLY A 171 -4.04 8.93 18.72
N ALA A 172 -5.32 9.29 18.80
CA ALA A 172 -6.43 8.42 18.49
C ALA A 172 -6.39 7.95 17.03
N TRP A 173 -6.06 8.85 16.09
CA TRP A 173 -5.89 8.50 14.68
C TRP A 173 -4.83 7.44 14.45
N LYS A 174 -3.65 7.60 15.07
CA LYS A 174 -2.55 6.64 14.94
C LYS A 174 -2.94 5.24 15.41
N LEU A 175 -3.71 5.16 16.49
CA LEU A 175 -4.22 3.88 17.01
C LEU A 175 -5.27 3.28 16.07
N ALA A 176 -6.23 4.08 15.59
CA ALA A 176 -7.31 3.62 14.74
C ALA A 176 -6.82 3.05 13.39
N ILE A 177 -5.77 3.63 12.82
CA ILE A 177 -5.21 3.17 11.53
C ILE A 177 -4.08 2.14 11.68
N HIS A 178 -3.76 1.71 12.92
CA HIS A 178 -2.62 0.82 13.14
C HIS A 178 -2.93 -0.61 12.68
N VAL A 179 -2.11 -1.12 11.78
CA VAL A 179 -2.10 -2.53 11.37
C VAL A 179 -0.89 -3.20 12.04
N PRO A 180 -1.11 -4.09 13.03
CA PRO A 180 -0.02 -4.84 13.64
C PRO A 180 0.59 -5.84 12.64
N GLU A 181 1.83 -6.20 12.86
CA GLU A 181 2.43 -7.36 12.21
C GLU A 181 2.09 -8.60 13.07
N PRO A 182 1.75 -9.76 12.48
CA PRO A 182 1.43 -10.98 13.21
C PRO A 182 2.58 -11.51 14.06
#